data_e22994c8045682a0f9b9c85adbbda7cf
#
_entry.id   e22994c8045682a0f9b9c85adbbda7cf
#
_cell.length_a   1.000
_cell.length_b   1.000
_cell.length_c   1.000
_cell.angle_alpha   90.00
_cell.angle_beta   90.00
_cell.angle_gamma   90.00
#
_symmetry.space_group_name_H-M   'P 1'
#
loop_
_entity.id
_entity.type
_entity.pdbx_description
1 polymer ?
#
loop_
_entity_poly.entity_id
_entity_poly.type
_entity_poly.pdbx_seq_one_letter_code
_entity_poly.pdbx_strand_id
1 'polypeptide(L)'
;MTMGDETPVTSLVLPVILRPILSKLERQNVSAAQTLRAALSKAENSHPGVTHDLVLGIVRRADLNLNMNESILRLQGVASDIDVEYRLARSEDAFQELNRKSASLKKILSRIPDEITDRKTFLETIKEIASAIKKLLDAVNEVAGFIPGSAGKQALEQRKREFVKYSKRFSNTLKEYFKEGHLPHFLQSKRSLCECTLLDSSDEYDHGYSQE
;
A
#
# COMPACT_ATOMS: atom_id res chain seq x y z
N MET A 1 -18.86 8.07 -21.90
CA MET A 1 -18.36 8.50 -20.59
C MET A 1 -17.62 7.32 -19.98
N THR A 2 -16.35 7.24 -20.20
CA THR A 2 -15.48 6.24 -19.60
C THR A 2 -15.26 6.66 -18.16
N MET A 3 -15.87 5.95 -17.22
CA MET A 3 -15.52 6.05 -15.81
C MET A 3 -14.05 5.63 -15.70
N GLY A 4 -13.19 6.63 -15.57
CA GLY A 4 -11.78 6.44 -15.36
C GLY A 4 -11.56 5.72 -14.04
N ASP A 5 -10.70 4.77 -14.11
CA ASP A 5 -10.09 3.94 -13.06
C ASP A 5 -9.43 4.81 -11.97
N GLU A 6 -10.23 5.60 -11.26
CA GLU A 6 -9.85 6.40 -10.09
C GLU A 6 -10.05 5.57 -8.82
N THR A 7 -9.38 4.47 -8.76
CA THR A 7 -9.20 3.78 -7.49
C THR A 7 -7.86 4.17 -6.87
N PRO A 8 -7.73 4.30 -5.69
CA PRO A 8 -7.70 5.58 -5.03
C PRO A 8 -6.67 5.53 -3.91
N VAL A 9 -5.82 6.48 -3.91
CA VAL A 9 -5.10 6.95 -2.72
C VAL A 9 -6.05 7.15 -1.53
N THR A 10 -7.34 7.32 -1.80
CA THR A 10 -8.38 7.38 -0.79
C THR A 10 -8.37 6.15 0.11
N SER A 11 -8.19 4.94 -0.41
CA SER A 11 -8.13 3.71 0.39
C SER A 11 -6.88 3.60 1.27
N LEU A 12 -5.81 4.31 0.94
CA LEU A 12 -4.57 4.31 1.71
C LEU A 12 -4.61 5.20 2.96
N VAL A 13 -5.53 6.14 3.05
CA VAL A 13 -5.60 7.08 4.18
C VAL A 13 -5.88 6.36 5.49
N LEU A 14 -6.82 5.42 5.48
CA LEU A 14 -7.15 4.65 6.68
C LEU A 14 -5.95 3.82 7.18
N PRO A 15 -5.30 2.97 6.37
CA PRO A 15 -4.17 2.16 6.84
C PRO A 15 -2.89 2.95 7.10
N VAL A 16 -2.57 3.96 6.28
CA VAL A 16 -1.27 4.66 6.34
C VAL A 16 -1.27 5.83 7.31
N ILE A 17 -2.39 6.55 7.43
CA ILE A 17 -2.49 7.75 8.28
C ILE A 17 -3.24 7.45 9.57
N LEU A 18 -4.47 6.95 9.48
CA LEU A 18 -5.36 6.87 10.65
C LEU A 18 -4.98 5.71 11.58
N ARG A 19 -4.66 4.53 11.06
CA ARG A 19 -4.28 3.38 11.91
C ARG A 19 -3.08 3.67 12.81
N PRO A 20 -1.95 4.24 12.36
CA PRO A 20 -0.84 4.58 13.24
C PRO A 20 -1.22 5.59 14.33
N ILE A 21 -2.13 6.52 14.03
CA ILE A 21 -2.65 7.47 15.03
C ILE A 21 -3.50 6.75 16.06
N LEU A 22 -4.38 5.85 15.61
CA LEU A 22 -5.22 5.04 16.50
C LEU A 22 -4.38 4.10 17.37
N SER A 23 -3.29 3.54 16.87
CA SER A 23 -2.37 2.71 17.67
C SER A 23 -1.64 3.54 18.74
N LYS A 24 -1.36 4.82 18.48
CA LYS A 24 -0.86 5.72 19.53
C LYS A 24 -1.93 6.03 20.59
N LEU A 25 -3.17 6.26 20.16
CA LEU A 25 -4.30 6.47 21.06
C LEU A 25 -4.57 5.23 21.92
N GLU A 26 -4.43 4.04 21.37
CA GLU A 26 -4.64 2.77 22.07
C GLU A 26 -3.74 2.61 23.30
N ARG A 27 -2.51 3.14 23.26
CA ARG A 27 -1.61 3.19 24.42
C ARG A 27 -2.15 4.04 25.57
N GLN A 28 -3.02 5.00 25.27
CA GLN A 28 -3.61 5.92 26.26
C GLN A 28 -5.03 5.49 26.64
N ASN A 29 -5.82 5.05 25.66
CA ASN A 29 -7.21 4.66 25.86
C ASN A 29 -7.62 3.58 24.84
N VAL A 30 -7.56 2.33 25.27
CA VAL A 30 -7.87 1.15 24.45
C VAL A 30 -9.30 1.20 23.91
N SER A 31 -10.29 1.49 24.78
CA SER A 31 -11.70 1.51 24.41
C SER A 31 -12.00 2.57 23.35
N ALA A 32 -11.48 3.79 23.53
CA ALA A 32 -11.65 4.86 22.55
C ALA A 32 -11.03 4.52 21.20
N ALA A 33 -9.82 3.95 21.19
CA ALA A 33 -9.13 3.55 19.98
C ALA A 33 -9.87 2.46 19.22
N GLN A 34 -10.36 1.43 19.91
CA GLN A 34 -11.14 0.35 19.31
C GLN A 34 -12.47 0.85 18.75
N THR A 35 -13.18 1.71 19.47
CA THR A 35 -14.43 2.31 19.00
C THR A 35 -14.22 3.13 17.74
N LEU A 36 -13.19 3.99 17.70
CA LEU A 36 -12.87 4.78 16.53
C LEU A 36 -12.41 3.91 15.36
N ARG A 37 -11.61 2.88 15.60
CA ARG A 37 -11.17 1.94 14.57
C ARG A 37 -12.36 1.24 13.92
N ALA A 38 -13.28 0.73 14.72
CA ALA A 38 -14.49 0.07 14.24
C ALA A 38 -15.40 1.04 13.46
N ALA A 39 -15.61 2.26 13.98
CA ALA A 39 -16.42 3.27 13.34
C ALA A 39 -15.85 3.72 11.98
N LEU A 40 -14.55 4.01 11.93
CA LEU A 40 -13.88 4.44 10.69
C LEU A 40 -13.84 3.32 9.65
N SER A 41 -13.56 2.07 10.05
CA SER A 41 -13.60 0.93 9.15
C SER A 41 -15.01 0.69 8.60
N LYS A 42 -16.03 0.78 9.43
CA LYS A 42 -17.43 0.66 9.00
C LYS A 42 -17.83 1.78 8.04
N ALA A 43 -17.43 3.02 8.33
CA ALA A 43 -17.71 4.17 7.48
C ALA A 43 -17.04 4.02 6.12
N GLU A 44 -15.76 3.62 6.07
CA GLU A 44 -15.00 3.40 4.83
C GLU A 44 -15.60 2.29 3.98
N ASN A 45 -16.06 1.18 4.61
CA ASN A 45 -16.73 0.09 3.91
C ASN A 45 -18.08 0.49 3.31
N SER A 46 -18.82 1.40 3.98
CA SER A 46 -20.12 1.89 3.52
C SER A 46 -19.97 3.00 2.47
N HIS A 47 -18.95 3.83 2.61
CA HIS A 47 -18.70 4.99 1.76
C HIS A 47 -17.19 5.08 1.49
N PRO A 48 -16.68 4.36 0.47
CA PRO A 48 -15.26 4.38 0.13
C PRO A 48 -14.76 5.80 -0.12
N GLY A 49 -13.64 6.16 0.54
CA GLY A 49 -13.04 7.49 0.44
C GLY A 49 -13.44 8.48 1.54
N VAL A 50 -14.38 8.14 2.42
CA VAL A 50 -14.81 9.04 3.51
C VAL A 50 -13.65 9.42 4.44
N THR A 51 -12.73 8.51 4.71
CA THR A 51 -11.54 8.78 5.54
C THR A 51 -10.56 9.73 4.84
N HIS A 52 -10.44 9.64 3.54
CA HIS A 52 -9.67 10.57 2.73
C HIS A 52 -10.27 11.98 2.82
N ASP A 53 -11.56 12.11 2.60
CA ASP A 53 -12.24 13.41 2.64
C ASP A 53 -12.17 14.04 4.02
N LEU A 54 -12.26 13.23 5.08
CA LEU A 54 -12.08 13.65 6.46
C LEU A 54 -10.68 14.25 6.67
N VAL A 55 -9.62 13.52 6.30
CA VAL A 55 -8.23 13.99 6.46
C VAL A 55 -7.96 15.22 5.60
N LEU A 56 -8.44 15.22 4.34
CA LEU A 56 -8.31 16.35 3.45
C LEU A 56 -9.03 17.60 4.00
N GLY A 57 -10.21 17.42 4.59
CA GLY A 57 -10.94 18.49 5.27
C GLY A 57 -10.16 19.07 6.45
N ILE A 58 -9.50 18.23 7.26
CA ILE A 58 -8.63 18.66 8.36
C ILE A 58 -7.43 19.45 7.84
N VAL A 59 -6.74 18.95 6.81
CA VAL A 59 -5.57 19.60 6.19
C VAL A 59 -5.95 20.97 5.64
N ARG A 60 -7.08 21.08 4.92
CA ARG A 60 -7.59 22.34 4.39
C ARG A 60 -7.97 23.32 5.48
N ARG A 61 -8.64 22.86 6.52
CA ARG A 61 -9.05 23.71 7.65
C ARG A 61 -7.86 24.23 8.46
N ALA A 62 -6.78 23.46 8.52
CA ALA A 62 -5.54 23.84 9.18
C ALA A 62 -4.61 24.70 8.29
N ASP A 63 -5.05 25.05 7.06
CA ASP A 63 -4.28 25.80 6.07
C ASP A 63 -2.88 25.22 5.80
N LEU A 64 -2.80 23.88 5.79
CA LEU A 64 -1.56 23.17 5.53
C LEU A 64 -1.36 22.96 4.03
N ASN A 65 -0.28 23.53 3.49
CA ASN A 65 0.11 23.31 2.10
C ASN A 65 0.83 21.96 1.96
N LEU A 66 0.07 20.88 1.94
CA LEU A 66 0.59 19.50 1.85
C LEU A 66 0.19 18.83 0.53
N ASN A 67 1.15 18.23 -0.13
CA ASN A 67 0.87 17.27 -1.19
C ASN A 67 0.49 15.93 -0.55
N MET A 68 -0.82 15.64 -0.50
CA MET A 68 -1.35 14.41 0.12
C MET A 68 -0.75 13.14 -0.47
N ASN A 69 -0.58 13.10 -1.79
CA ASN A 69 -0.05 11.92 -2.48
C ASN A 69 1.40 11.62 -2.07
N GLU A 70 2.21 12.66 -2.04
CA GLU A 70 3.61 12.57 -1.62
C GLU A 70 3.72 12.21 -0.14
N SER A 71 2.89 12.83 0.71
CA SER A 71 2.85 12.57 2.14
C SER A 71 2.46 11.11 2.44
N ILE A 72 1.44 10.58 1.78
CA ILE A 72 1.03 9.18 1.93
C ILE A 72 2.15 8.24 1.50
N LEU A 73 2.83 8.54 0.39
CA LEU A 73 3.94 7.72 -0.09
C LEU A 73 5.11 7.68 0.92
N ARG A 74 5.48 8.83 1.52
CA ARG A 74 6.50 8.91 2.57
C ARG A 74 6.10 8.13 3.83
N LEU A 75 4.87 8.33 4.28
CA LEU A 75 4.34 7.69 5.48
C LEU A 75 4.22 6.17 5.34
N GLN A 76 3.97 5.67 4.13
CA GLN A 76 3.86 4.24 3.88
C GLN A 76 5.15 3.47 4.21
N GLY A 77 6.32 4.07 3.97
CA GLY A 77 7.61 3.48 4.37
C GLY A 77 7.78 3.39 5.87
N VAL A 78 7.25 4.36 6.62
CA VAL A 78 7.30 4.39 8.09
C VAL A 78 6.24 3.47 8.69
N ALA A 79 5.05 3.42 8.11
CA ALA A 79 3.96 2.57 8.57
C ALA A 79 4.34 1.08 8.53
N SER A 80 5.13 0.66 7.54
CA SER A 80 5.59 -0.73 7.43
C SER A 80 6.47 -1.20 8.60
N ASP A 81 7.11 -0.28 9.32
CA ASP A 81 7.90 -0.60 10.54
C ASP A 81 7.00 -0.67 11.79
N ILE A 82 5.82 -0.03 11.77
CA ILE A 82 4.89 0.05 12.90
C ILE A 82 3.84 -1.08 12.84
N ASP A 83 3.51 -1.55 11.64
CA ASP A 83 2.49 -2.60 11.40
C ASP A 83 2.99 -4.02 11.75
N VAL A 84 3.57 -4.18 12.93
CA VAL A 84 3.83 -5.50 13.52
C VAL A 84 2.51 -6.28 13.72
N GLU A 85 1.40 -5.58 13.83
CA GLU A 85 0.07 -6.13 14.12
C GLU A 85 -0.65 -6.69 12.87
N TYR A 86 -0.21 -6.32 11.66
CA TYR A 86 -0.74 -6.81 10.38
C TYR A 86 0.19 -7.80 9.67
N ARG A 87 1.18 -8.31 10.37
CA ARG A 87 1.88 -9.49 9.90
C ARG A 87 0.86 -10.61 9.89
N LEU A 88 0.69 -11.22 8.72
CA LEU A 88 -0.09 -12.44 8.59
C LEU A 88 0.19 -13.31 9.82
N ALA A 89 -0.83 -13.62 10.59
CA ALA A 89 -0.71 -14.39 11.84
C ALA A 89 -0.21 -15.83 11.60
N ARG A 90 0.13 -16.14 10.35
CA ARG A 90 0.71 -17.40 9.94
C ARG A 90 2.19 -17.43 10.24
N SER A 91 2.58 -18.46 10.99
CA SER A 91 3.96 -18.68 11.45
C SER A 91 4.86 -19.27 10.36
N GLU A 92 4.33 -19.65 9.20
CA GLU A 92 5.13 -20.23 8.13
C GLU A 92 6.11 -19.21 7.55
N ASP A 93 7.35 -19.63 7.38
CA ASP A 93 8.46 -18.78 6.93
C ASP A 93 8.16 -18.08 5.59
N ALA A 94 7.42 -18.73 4.68
CA ALA A 94 7.05 -18.15 3.39
C ALA A 94 6.19 -16.88 3.54
N PHE A 95 5.24 -16.84 4.47
CA PHE A 95 4.41 -15.67 4.73
C PHE A 95 5.20 -14.55 5.42
N GLN A 96 6.13 -14.91 6.31
CA GLN A 96 7.04 -13.94 6.93
C GLN A 96 7.97 -13.31 5.89
N GLU A 97 8.46 -14.12 4.95
CA GLU A 97 9.30 -13.64 3.86
C GLU A 97 8.52 -12.71 2.92
N LEU A 98 7.27 -13.05 2.56
CA LEU A 98 6.39 -12.19 1.78
C LEU A 98 6.20 -10.82 2.46
N ASN A 99 5.88 -10.81 3.75
CA ASN A 99 5.74 -9.57 4.53
C ASN A 99 7.02 -8.75 4.50
N ARG A 100 8.18 -9.38 4.67
CA ARG A 100 9.47 -8.70 4.65
C ARG A 100 9.78 -8.08 3.29
N LYS A 101 9.47 -8.79 2.18
CA LYS A 101 9.68 -8.27 0.82
C LYS A 101 8.70 -7.13 0.50
N SER A 102 7.45 -7.24 0.95
CA SER A 102 6.46 -6.16 0.82
C SER A 102 6.91 -4.90 1.57
N ALA A 103 7.30 -5.03 2.84
CA ALA A 103 7.82 -3.90 3.63
C ALA A 103 9.06 -3.26 2.98
N SER A 104 9.99 -4.09 2.47
CA SER A 104 11.18 -3.60 1.78
C SER A 104 10.82 -2.77 0.53
N LEU A 105 9.88 -3.24 -0.30
CA LEU A 105 9.43 -2.51 -1.47
C LEU A 105 8.76 -1.18 -1.07
N LYS A 106 7.87 -1.18 -0.09
CA LYS A 106 7.23 0.04 0.44
C LYS A 106 8.26 1.07 0.90
N LYS A 107 9.29 0.62 1.62
CA LYS A 107 10.38 1.48 2.10
C LYS A 107 11.21 2.08 0.95
N ILE A 108 11.49 1.32 -0.11
CA ILE A 108 12.18 1.85 -1.29
C ILE A 108 11.29 2.89 -2.00
N LEU A 109 10.01 2.59 -2.19
CA LEU A 109 9.07 3.50 -2.83
C LEU A 109 8.88 4.81 -2.07
N SER A 110 8.96 4.80 -0.73
CA SER A 110 8.80 6.01 0.09
C SER A 110 9.94 7.03 -0.06
N ARG A 111 11.10 6.62 -0.57
CA ARG A 111 12.25 7.50 -0.82
C ARG A 111 12.12 8.30 -2.12
N ILE A 112 11.27 7.85 -3.04
CA ILE A 112 11.16 8.45 -4.38
C ILE A 112 10.90 9.97 -4.36
N PRO A 113 10.02 10.54 -3.50
CA PRO A 113 9.81 11.98 -3.48
C PRO A 113 11.07 12.80 -3.18
N ASP A 114 11.97 12.25 -2.39
CA ASP A 114 13.22 12.92 -2.00
C ASP A 114 14.32 12.74 -3.05
N GLU A 115 14.35 11.61 -3.72
CA GLU A 115 15.42 11.23 -4.64
C GLU A 115 15.14 11.60 -6.11
N ILE A 116 13.90 11.93 -6.45
CA ILE A 116 13.49 12.19 -7.84
C ILE A 116 14.19 13.40 -8.49
N THR A 117 14.64 14.35 -7.67
CA THR A 117 15.37 15.55 -8.13
C THR A 117 16.82 15.25 -8.49
N ASP A 118 17.44 14.23 -7.89
CA ASP A 118 18.77 13.76 -8.25
C ASP A 118 18.67 12.56 -9.21
N ARG A 119 18.94 12.84 -10.48
CA ARG A 119 18.85 11.85 -11.56
C ARG A 119 19.68 10.58 -11.31
N LYS A 120 20.87 10.72 -10.71
CA LYS A 120 21.78 9.59 -10.46
C LYS A 120 21.20 8.69 -9.36
N THR A 121 20.89 9.28 -8.22
CA THR A 121 20.29 8.58 -7.07
C THR A 121 18.96 7.94 -7.45
N PHE A 122 18.15 8.67 -8.23
CA PHE A 122 16.85 8.14 -8.69
C PHE A 122 16.98 6.93 -9.61
N LEU A 123 17.98 6.89 -10.51
CA LEU A 123 18.26 5.72 -11.37
C LEU A 123 18.68 4.49 -10.53
N GLU A 124 19.43 4.69 -9.46
CA GLU A 124 19.80 3.61 -8.54
C GLU A 124 18.54 3.07 -7.82
N THR A 125 17.69 3.95 -7.31
CA THR A 125 16.41 3.58 -6.68
C THR A 125 15.49 2.82 -7.64
N ILE A 126 15.44 3.17 -8.91
CA ILE A 126 14.66 2.41 -9.90
C ILE A 126 15.18 0.98 -10.05
N LYS A 127 16.49 0.77 -10.04
CA LYS A 127 17.07 -0.59 -10.06
C LYS A 127 16.71 -1.38 -8.80
N GLU A 128 16.74 -0.72 -7.64
CA GLU A 128 16.31 -1.32 -6.38
C GLU A 128 14.83 -1.73 -6.42
N ILE A 129 13.96 -0.86 -6.93
CA ILE A 129 12.52 -1.16 -7.10
C ILE A 129 12.33 -2.37 -8.00
N ALA A 130 12.99 -2.42 -9.16
CA ALA A 130 12.87 -3.56 -10.08
C ALA A 130 13.32 -4.88 -9.42
N SER A 131 14.41 -4.85 -8.65
CA SER A 131 14.88 -6.00 -7.88
C SER A 131 13.90 -6.40 -6.78
N ALA A 132 13.33 -5.41 -6.06
CA ALA A 132 12.37 -5.66 -4.98
C ALA A 132 11.06 -6.25 -5.51
N ILE A 133 10.55 -5.75 -6.65
CA ILE A 133 9.37 -6.32 -7.34
C ILE A 133 9.61 -7.79 -7.69
N LYS A 134 10.76 -8.13 -8.25
CA LYS A 134 11.10 -9.52 -8.58
C LYS A 134 11.08 -10.40 -7.33
N LYS A 135 11.77 -9.99 -6.27
CA LYS A 135 11.83 -10.73 -5.00
C LYS A 135 10.45 -10.89 -4.35
N LEU A 136 9.58 -9.88 -4.45
CA LEU A 136 8.21 -9.97 -3.95
C LEU A 136 7.41 -11.00 -4.75
N LEU A 137 7.50 -11.00 -6.09
CA LEU A 137 6.82 -11.99 -6.93
C LEU A 137 7.31 -13.42 -6.68
N ASP A 138 8.60 -13.59 -6.40
CA ASP A 138 9.17 -14.89 -6.03
C ASP A 138 8.56 -15.37 -4.70
N ALA A 139 8.46 -14.50 -3.69
CA ALA A 139 7.82 -14.81 -2.41
C ALA A 139 6.32 -15.12 -2.55
N VAL A 140 5.59 -14.40 -3.41
CA VAL A 140 4.17 -14.71 -3.73
C VAL A 140 4.04 -16.11 -4.32
N ASN A 141 4.96 -16.54 -5.19
CA ASN A 141 4.94 -17.89 -5.76
C ASN A 141 5.19 -18.96 -4.69
N GLU A 142 6.07 -18.70 -3.71
CA GLU A 142 6.31 -19.62 -2.59
C GLU A 142 5.06 -19.77 -1.72
N VAL A 143 4.41 -18.65 -1.37
CA VAL A 143 3.17 -18.66 -0.57
C VAL A 143 2.04 -19.42 -1.29
N ALA A 144 1.97 -19.37 -2.62
CA ALA A 144 0.95 -20.09 -3.39
C ALA A 144 0.93 -21.61 -3.12
N GLY A 145 2.08 -22.19 -2.73
CA GLY A 145 2.18 -23.59 -2.33
C GLY A 145 1.48 -23.92 -1.01
N PHE A 146 1.35 -22.98 -0.12
CA PHE A 146 0.75 -23.13 1.22
C PHE A 146 -0.73 -22.75 1.29
N ILE A 147 -1.29 -22.18 0.23
CA ILE A 147 -2.72 -21.80 0.22
C ILE A 147 -3.56 -23.04 -0.11
N PRO A 148 -4.46 -23.44 0.79
CA PRO A 148 -5.39 -24.53 0.55
C PRO A 148 -6.52 -24.09 -0.40
N GLY A 149 -6.99 -25.03 -1.22
CA GLY A 149 -8.13 -24.83 -2.08
C GLY A 149 -7.84 -24.06 -3.38
N SER A 150 -8.74 -24.25 -4.36
CA SER A 150 -8.63 -23.63 -5.68
C SER A 150 -9.01 -22.14 -5.67
N ALA A 151 -9.99 -21.77 -4.85
CA ALA A 151 -10.47 -20.39 -4.76
C ALA A 151 -9.39 -19.43 -4.23
N GLY A 152 -8.71 -19.79 -3.14
CA GLY A 152 -7.62 -18.99 -2.59
C GLY A 152 -6.45 -18.84 -3.55
N LYS A 153 -6.09 -19.93 -4.25
CA LYS A 153 -5.05 -19.89 -5.30
C LYS A 153 -5.43 -18.99 -6.46
N GLN A 154 -6.69 -19.01 -6.89
CA GLN A 154 -7.19 -18.13 -7.95
C GLN A 154 -7.17 -16.66 -7.51
N ALA A 155 -7.59 -16.35 -6.28
CA ALA A 155 -7.54 -15.01 -5.74
C ALA A 155 -6.10 -14.48 -5.70
N LEU A 156 -5.14 -15.27 -5.19
CA LEU A 156 -3.73 -14.89 -5.18
C LEU A 156 -3.19 -14.65 -6.60
N GLU A 157 -3.51 -15.53 -7.55
CA GLU A 157 -3.07 -15.39 -8.94
C GLU A 157 -3.67 -14.13 -9.60
N GLN A 158 -4.91 -13.79 -9.27
CA GLN A 158 -5.53 -12.56 -9.74
C GLN A 158 -4.81 -11.33 -9.20
N ARG A 159 -4.53 -11.27 -7.89
CA ARG A 159 -3.76 -10.18 -7.26
C ARG A 159 -2.35 -10.06 -7.85
N LYS A 160 -1.69 -11.18 -8.07
CA LYS A 160 -0.38 -11.22 -8.72
C LYS A 160 -0.42 -10.62 -10.14
N ARG A 161 -1.45 -10.94 -10.93
CA ARG A 161 -1.64 -10.37 -12.29
C ARG A 161 -1.85 -8.86 -12.24
N GLU A 162 -2.66 -8.37 -11.29
CA GLU A 162 -2.87 -6.95 -11.06
C GLU A 162 -1.56 -6.25 -10.69
N PHE A 163 -0.82 -6.80 -9.74
CA PHE A 163 0.48 -6.26 -9.34
C PHE A 163 1.47 -6.19 -10.52
N VAL A 164 1.55 -7.23 -11.36
CA VAL A 164 2.39 -7.23 -12.58
C VAL A 164 1.92 -6.17 -13.57
N LYS A 165 0.61 -5.99 -13.75
CA LYS A 165 0.05 -4.94 -14.61
C LYS A 165 0.48 -3.55 -14.13
N TYR A 166 0.35 -3.28 -12.83
CA TYR A 166 0.77 -2.00 -12.25
C TYR A 166 2.28 -1.78 -12.28
N SER A 167 3.07 -2.83 -12.06
CA SER A 167 4.53 -2.77 -12.19
C SER A 167 4.97 -2.40 -13.61
N LYS A 168 4.30 -2.94 -14.64
CA LYS A 168 4.53 -2.59 -16.05
C LYS A 168 4.15 -1.12 -16.33
N ARG A 169 2.98 -0.68 -15.83
CA ARG A 169 2.54 0.71 -15.97
C ARG A 169 3.53 1.66 -15.33
N PHE A 170 3.97 1.37 -14.11
CA PHE A 170 5.01 2.13 -13.41
C PHE A 170 6.30 2.22 -14.24
N SER A 171 6.78 1.10 -14.78
CA SER A 171 8.00 1.07 -15.63
C SER A 171 7.86 1.92 -16.90
N ASN A 172 6.67 1.93 -17.50
CA ASN A 172 6.41 2.77 -18.69
C ASN A 172 6.39 4.26 -18.34
N THR A 173 5.74 4.63 -17.23
CA THR A 173 5.73 6.02 -16.76
C THR A 173 7.13 6.52 -16.42
N LEU A 174 7.99 5.66 -15.88
CA LEU A 174 9.41 5.98 -15.68
C LEU A 174 10.13 6.30 -17.00
N LYS A 175 9.89 5.50 -18.05
CA LYS A 175 10.49 5.74 -19.37
C LYS A 175 10.01 7.07 -19.96
N GLU A 176 8.73 7.39 -19.82
CA GLU A 176 8.15 8.67 -20.26
C GLU A 176 8.77 9.84 -19.48
N TYR A 177 8.89 9.72 -18.15
CA TYR A 177 9.57 10.73 -17.33
C TYR A 177 10.99 11.03 -17.80
N PHE A 178 11.77 10.00 -18.13
CA PHE A 178 13.14 10.21 -18.62
C PHE A 178 13.23 10.76 -20.04
N LYS A 179 12.19 10.59 -20.86
CA LYS A 179 12.11 11.15 -22.21
C LYS A 179 11.67 12.60 -22.22
N GLU A 180 10.65 12.95 -21.45
CA GLU A 180 9.93 14.21 -21.54
C GLU A 180 10.21 15.19 -20.40
N GLY A 181 10.81 14.74 -19.31
CA GLY A 181 11.15 15.58 -18.16
C GLY A 181 9.96 16.07 -17.34
N HIS A 182 8.76 15.56 -17.57
CA HIS A 182 7.54 16.02 -16.90
C HIS A 182 7.10 15.18 -15.70
N LEU A 183 7.07 15.82 -14.53
CA LEU A 183 6.80 15.24 -13.21
C LEU A 183 5.32 14.85 -12.90
N PRO A 184 4.28 15.52 -13.43
CA PRO A 184 2.93 15.38 -12.87
C PRO A 184 2.33 13.98 -12.98
N HIS A 185 2.56 13.28 -14.07
CA HIS A 185 1.98 11.94 -14.32
C HIS A 185 2.69 10.82 -13.57
N PHE A 186 3.94 11.02 -13.20
CA PHE A 186 4.76 10.02 -12.54
C PHE A 186 4.29 9.71 -11.11
N LEU A 187 3.85 10.71 -10.34
CA LEU A 187 3.34 10.52 -8.98
C LEU A 187 2.05 9.69 -8.94
N GLN A 188 1.22 9.77 -9.98
CA GLN A 188 -0.04 9.02 -10.06
C GLN A 188 0.20 7.52 -10.34
N SER A 189 1.19 7.18 -11.13
CA SER A 189 1.53 5.78 -11.45
C SER A 189 2.16 5.01 -10.29
N LYS A 190 2.90 5.69 -9.39
CA LYS A 190 3.47 5.12 -8.16
C LYS A 190 2.41 4.63 -7.19
N ARG A 191 1.27 5.33 -7.15
CA ARG A 191 0.13 5.02 -6.28
C ARG A 191 -0.36 3.59 -6.48
N SER A 192 -0.55 3.19 -7.72
CA SER A 192 -1.05 1.86 -8.06
C SER A 192 -0.13 0.73 -7.60
N LEU A 193 1.19 0.95 -7.62
CA LEU A 193 2.13 -0.07 -7.16
C LEU A 193 2.11 -0.22 -5.63
N CYS A 194 1.97 0.89 -4.91
CA CYS A 194 1.84 0.88 -3.46
C CYS A 194 0.53 0.25 -2.99
N GLU A 195 -0.57 0.49 -3.69
CA GLU A 195 -1.88 -0.11 -3.41
C GLU A 195 -1.83 -1.63 -3.53
N CYS A 196 -1.20 -2.16 -4.58
CA CYS A 196 -1.06 -3.60 -4.75
C CYS A 196 -0.25 -4.28 -3.64
N THR A 197 0.75 -3.59 -3.06
CA THR A 197 1.53 -4.15 -1.95
C THR A 197 0.77 -4.13 -0.61
N LEU A 198 -0.29 -3.31 -0.48
CA LEU A 198 -1.16 -3.29 0.71
C LEU A 198 -2.26 -4.34 0.64
N LEU A 199 -2.75 -4.66 -0.55
CA LEU A 199 -3.80 -5.66 -0.74
C LEU A 199 -3.34 -7.09 -0.40
N ASP A 200 -2.02 -7.36 -0.42
CA ASP A 200 -1.46 -8.66 -0.02
C ASP A 200 -1.51 -8.91 1.50
N SER A 201 -1.74 -7.89 2.32
CA SER A 201 -1.71 -7.99 3.78
C SER A 201 -3.08 -7.89 4.46
N SER A 202 -4.19 -7.74 3.72
CA SER A 202 -5.51 -7.53 4.31
C SER A 202 -6.49 -8.67 4.10
N ASP A 203 -7.01 -9.14 5.19
CA ASP A 203 -8.36 -9.60 5.53
C ASP A 203 -9.08 -10.69 4.69
N GLU A 204 -8.70 -10.98 3.45
CA GLU A 204 -9.44 -11.94 2.64
C GLU A 204 -9.07 -13.41 2.93
N TYR A 205 -7.95 -13.63 3.64
CA TYR A 205 -7.52 -14.99 4.00
C TYR A 205 -8.02 -15.47 5.37
N ASP A 206 -8.55 -14.55 6.20
CA ASP A 206 -8.96 -14.86 7.57
C ASP A 206 -10.44 -15.23 7.71
N HIS A 207 -11.28 -14.91 6.71
CA HIS A 207 -12.72 -15.21 6.74
C HIS A 207 -13.10 -16.63 6.30
N GLY A 208 -12.14 -17.44 5.89
CA GLY A 208 -12.38 -18.82 5.42
C GLY A 208 -12.41 -19.91 6.51
N TYR A 209 -12.10 -19.60 7.77
CA TYR A 209 -11.87 -20.62 8.80
C TYR A 209 -12.76 -20.52 10.04
N SER A 210 -13.83 -19.71 10.03
CA SER A 210 -14.74 -19.61 11.18
C SER A 210 -16.10 -20.31 10.98
N GLN A 211 -16.20 -21.29 10.08
CA GLN A 211 -17.36 -22.19 10.01
C GLN A 211 -16.89 -23.62 9.68
N GLU A 212 -16.53 -24.36 10.73
CA GLU A 212 -16.81 -25.78 10.94
C GLU A 212 -16.70 -26.10 12.43
#